data_2307ff255efb444b0ba21849d65354dd
#
_entry.id   2307ff255efb444b0ba21849d65354dd
#
_cell.length_a   1.000
_cell.length_b   1.000
_cell.length_c   1.000
_cell.angle_alpha   90.00
_cell.angle_beta   90.00
_cell.angle_gamma   90.00
#
_symmetry.space_group_name_H-M   'P 1'
#
loop_
_entity.id
_entity.type
_entity.pdbx_description
1 polymer ?
#
loop_
_entity_poly.entity_id
_entity_poly.type
_entity_poly.pdbx_seq_one_letter_code
_entity_poly.pdbx_strand_id
1 'polypeptide(L)'
;MMYSVKWLLVLSVAMLFFSCAEKEEPEVFVHVHNATIKVTVNLEQGGLNGQYTYTPISGVVVELYKTEEDRTDYTDLVFTRTTDSGGLAVFENLEEEYYYFRISHPTYGTILDETSTPDGTVSFVQIYY
;
A
#
# COMPACT_ATOMS: atom_id res chain seq x y z
N MET A 1 -4.80 56.05 -56.16
CA MET A 1 -4.51 54.65 -55.88
C MET A 1 -3.44 54.48 -54.80
N MET A 2 -3.56 55.08 -53.67
CA MET A 2 -2.59 54.97 -52.58
C MET A 2 -3.22 54.52 -51.26
N TYR A 3 -4.34 53.77 -51.28
CA TYR A 3 -5.07 53.40 -50.06
C TYR A 3 -5.01 51.92 -49.72
N SER A 4 -4.35 51.08 -50.50
CA SER A 4 -4.39 49.61 -50.27
C SER A 4 -3.22 49.05 -49.45
N VAL A 5 -2.16 49.83 -49.19
CA VAL A 5 -0.97 49.29 -48.48
C VAL A 5 -1.07 49.46 -46.97
N LYS A 6 -1.86 50.40 -46.46
CA LYS A 6 -1.98 50.60 -45.00
C LYS A 6 -2.88 49.58 -44.30
N TRP A 7 -3.79 48.94 -44.98
CA TRP A 7 -4.69 47.94 -44.42
C TRP A 7 -4.07 46.56 -44.32
N LEU A 8 -3.14 46.24 -45.18
CA LEU A 8 -2.44 44.95 -45.16
C LEU A 8 -1.45 44.82 -44.00
N LEU A 9 -0.88 45.92 -43.52
CA LEU A 9 0.01 45.95 -42.36
C LEU A 9 -0.70 45.81 -41.02
N VAL A 10 -1.95 46.22 -40.91
CA VAL A 10 -2.72 46.09 -39.69
C VAL A 10 -3.27 44.68 -39.47
N LEU A 11 -3.55 43.96 -40.58
CA LEU A 11 -3.98 42.54 -40.48
C LEU A 11 -2.85 41.60 -40.12
N SER A 12 -1.60 41.94 -40.50
CA SER A 12 -0.45 41.10 -40.19
C SER A 12 -0.02 41.16 -38.72
N VAL A 13 -0.26 42.27 -38.05
CA VAL A 13 0.06 42.43 -36.61
C VAL A 13 -0.94 41.76 -35.70
N ALA A 14 -2.22 41.63 -36.12
CA ALA A 14 -3.26 40.99 -35.33
C ALA A 14 -3.13 39.45 -35.24
N MET A 15 -2.40 38.81 -36.18
CA MET A 15 -2.16 37.34 -36.14
C MET A 15 -1.04 36.92 -35.22
N LEU A 16 -0.19 37.83 -34.76
CA LEU A 16 0.93 37.49 -33.87
C LEU A 16 0.55 37.38 -32.39
N PHE A 17 -0.67 37.78 -32.00
CA PHE A 17 -1.08 37.71 -30.62
C PHE A 17 -1.91 36.46 -30.25
N PHE A 18 -2.20 35.57 -31.19
CA PHE A 18 -3.00 34.36 -30.95
C PHE A 18 -2.20 33.09 -30.69
N SER A 19 -0.86 33.13 -30.69
CA SER A 19 -0.05 31.90 -30.61
C SER A 19 0.57 31.64 -29.23
N CYS A 20 0.15 32.30 -28.15
CA CYS A 20 0.77 32.15 -26.85
C CYS A 20 -0.26 31.89 -25.71
N ALA A 21 -1.22 30.99 -25.90
CA ALA A 21 -2.06 30.53 -24.81
C ALA A 21 -2.23 29.01 -24.84
N GLU A 22 -1.10 28.28 -24.90
CA GLU A 22 -1.08 26.93 -24.35
C GLU A 22 -1.11 27.11 -22.83
N LYS A 23 -2.32 27.00 -22.24
CA LYS A 23 -2.45 26.72 -20.84
C LYS A 23 -1.87 25.33 -20.65
N GLU A 24 -0.65 25.26 -20.14
CA GLU A 24 -0.17 24.03 -19.51
C GLU A 24 -1.18 23.71 -18.39
N GLU A 25 -1.99 22.67 -18.61
CA GLU A 25 -2.81 22.14 -17.53
C GLU A 25 -1.83 21.69 -16.44
N PRO A 26 -2.00 22.12 -15.18
CA PRO A 26 -1.13 21.66 -14.11
C PRO A 26 -1.20 20.14 -14.08
N GLU A 27 -0.06 19.46 -14.24
CA GLU A 27 0.03 18.03 -14.02
C GLU A 27 -0.37 17.78 -12.58
N VAL A 28 -1.55 17.20 -12.39
CA VAL A 28 -2.00 16.76 -11.08
C VAL A 28 -1.25 15.48 -10.77
N PHE A 29 -0.18 15.58 -10.00
CA PHE A 29 0.47 14.42 -9.42
C PHE A 29 -0.47 13.82 -8.37
N VAL A 30 -1.17 12.75 -8.74
CA VAL A 30 -1.92 11.94 -7.78
C VAL A 30 -0.92 11.06 -7.07
N HIS A 31 -0.59 11.41 -5.83
CA HIS A 31 0.19 10.54 -4.97
C HIS A 31 -0.68 9.36 -4.53
N VAL A 32 -0.28 8.14 -4.89
CA VAL A 32 -0.94 6.91 -4.45
C VAL A 32 -0.16 6.36 -3.27
N HIS A 33 -0.84 6.18 -2.15
CA HIS A 33 -0.26 5.53 -0.97
C HIS A 33 0.19 4.12 -1.34
N ASN A 34 1.41 3.76 -0.99
CA ASN A 34 1.98 2.46 -1.28
C ASN A 34 2.88 2.00 -0.12
N ALA A 35 2.50 0.92 0.51
CA ALA A 35 3.23 0.33 1.62
C ALA A 35 3.33 -1.19 1.48
N THR A 36 4.24 -1.78 2.22
CA THR A 36 4.45 -3.22 2.29
C THR A 36 4.40 -3.70 3.74
N ILE A 37 3.78 -4.84 3.99
CA ILE A 37 3.84 -5.54 5.27
C ILE A 37 4.53 -6.87 5.09
N LYS A 38 5.47 -7.20 5.98
CA LYS A 38 6.08 -8.52 6.10
C LYS A 38 5.71 -9.12 7.45
N VAL A 39 4.94 -10.20 7.42
CA VAL A 39 4.52 -10.96 8.60
C VAL A 39 5.39 -12.19 8.72
N THR A 40 6.08 -12.36 9.85
CA THR A 40 6.86 -13.55 10.17
C THR A 40 6.20 -14.27 11.34
N VAL A 41 5.93 -15.56 11.17
CA VAL A 41 5.27 -16.38 12.18
C VAL A 41 6.21 -17.47 12.65
N ASN A 42 6.45 -17.55 13.94
CA ASN A 42 7.32 -18.53 14.58
C ASN A 42 6.59 -19.25 15.72
N LEU A 43 6.97 -20.49 15.96
CA LEU A 43 6.67 -21.21 17.19
C LEU A 43 7.76 -20.87 18.21
N GLU A 44 7.36 -20.33 19.35
CA GLU A 44 8.25 -20.07 20.48
C GLU A 44 8.25 -21.26 21.42
N GLN A 45 9.40 -21.81 21.69
CA GLN A 45 9.57 -22.89 22.65
C GLN A 45 10.57 -22.49 23.72
N GLY A 46 10.09 -22.45 24.97
CA GLY A 46 10.95 -22.24 26.12
C GLY A 46 11.82 -23.47 26.40
N GLY A 47 13.12 -23.27 26.51
CA GLY A 47 14.07 -24.27 26.94
C GLY A 47 14.35 -24.25 28.43
N LEU A 48 15.05 -25.28 28.89
CA LEU A 48 15.65 -25.29 30.21
C LEU A 48 16.67 -24.14 30.28
N ASN A 49 16.69 -23.37 31.36
CA ASN A 49 17.54 -22.20 31.62
C ASN A 49 17.10 -20.89 30.98
N GLY A 50 15.84 -20.70 30.61
CA GLY A 50 15.31 -19.45 30.08
C GLY A 50 15.76 -19.12 28.67
N GLN A 51 16.27 -20.09 27.91
CA GLN A 51 16.54 -19.96 26.49
C GLN A 51 15.30 -20.29 25.69
N TYR A 52 14.97 -19.42 24.73
CA TYR A 52 13.88 -19.63 23.78
C TYR A 52 14.42 -20.01 22.42
N THR A 53 13.74 -20.95 21.77
CA THR A 53 13.96 -21.29 20.37
C THR A 53 12.78 -20.86 19.54
N TYR A 54 13.05 -20.36 18.35
CA TYR A 54 12.05 -19.88 17.42
C TYR A 54 12.10 -20.71 16.15
N THR A 55 10.99 -21.36 15.82
CA THR A 55 10.88 -22.20 14.62
C THR A 55 9.86 -21.58 13.67
N PRO A 56 10.23 -21.24 12.42
CA PRO A 56 9.29 -20.74 11.43
C PRO A 56 8.13 -21.70 11.19
N ILE A 57 6.89 -21.17 11.10
CA ILE A 57 5.70 -21.97 10.82
C ILE A 57 5.19 -21.64 9.42
N SER A 58 5.18 -22.64 8.54
CA SER A 58 4.51 -22.56 7.25
C SER A 58 3.02 -22.89 7.36
N GLY A 59 2.24 -22.46 6.36
CA GLY A 59 0.82 -22.80 6.30
C GLY A 59 -0.08 -21.97 7.22
N VAL A 60 0.44 -20.91 7.83
CA VAL A 60 -0.37 -19.97 8.61
C VAL A 60 -1.10 -19.03 7.68
N VAL A 61 -2.41 -18.93 7.81
CA VAL A 61 -3.23 -18.01 7.01
C VAL A 61 -3.23 -16.64 7.67
N VAL A 62 -2.82 -15.63 6.91
CA VAL A 62 -2.82 -14.22 7.32
C VAL A 62 -3.83 -13.46 6.49
N GLU A 63 -4.84 -12.92 7.14
CA GLU A 63 -5.91 -12.13 6.54
C GLU A 63 -5.78 -10.67 6.98
N LEU A 64 -5.92 -9.74 6.02
CA LEU A 64 -5.88 -8.30 6.25
C LEU A 64 -7.25 -7.67 6.04
N TYR A 65 -7.61 -6.80 6.97
CA TYR A 65 -8.83 -6.02 6.98
C TYR A 65 -8.51 -4.52 7.16
N LYS A 66 -9.35 -3.64 6.61
CA LYS A 66 -9.20 -2.18 6.75
C LYS A 66 -9.67 -1.66 8.09
N THR A 67 -10.61 -2.36 8.73
CA THR A 67 -11.19 -1.96 10.01
C THR A 67 -11.21 -3.15 10.99
N GLU A 68 -11.22 -2.83 12.26
CA GLU A 68 -11.37 -3.84 13.32
C GLU A 68 -12.75 -4.52 13.26
N GLU A 69 -13.79 -3.79 12.89
CA GLU A 69 -15.14 -4.32 12.72
C GLU A 69 -15.19 -5.38 11.61
N ASP A 70 -14.63 -5.08 10.43
CA ASP A 70 -14.55 -6.04 9.31
C ASP A 70 -13.80 -7.31 9.70
N ARG A 71 -12.70 -7.18 10.45
CA ARG A 71 -11.96 -8.31 10.98
C ARG A 71 -12.81 -9.16 11.94
N THR A 72 -13.59 -8.53 12.80
CA THR A 72 -14.45 -9.20 13.77
C THR A 72 -15.63 -9.92 13.12
N ASP A 73 -16.23 -9.28 12.11
CA ASP A 73 -17.43 -9.77 11.43
C ASP A 73 -17.10 -10.68 10.22
N TYR A 74 -15.82 -10.86 9.87
CA TYR A 74 -15.35 -11.59 8.68
C TYR A 74 -15.92 -11.00 7.38
N THR A 75 -16.01 -9.68 7.30
CA THR A 75 -16.50 -8.93 6.16
C THR A 75 -15.39 -8.15 5.49
N ASP A 76 -15.55 -7.85 4.20
CA ASP A 76 -14.63 -6.99 3.43
C ASP A 76 -13.15 -7.35 3.56
N LEU A 77 -12.83 -8.65 3.50
CA LEU A 77 -11.46 -9.14 3.44
C LEU A 77 -10.70 -8.50 2.28
N VAL A 78 -9.59 -7.84 2.58
CA VAL A 78 -8.78 -7.13 1.58
C VAL A 78 -7.76 -8.05 0.93
N PHE A 79 -6.95 -8.73 1.74
CA PHE A 79 -5.91 -9.64 1.30
C PHE A 79 -5.83 -10.87 2.19
N THR A 80 -5.44 -11.98 1.59
CA THR A 80 -5.05 -13.21 2.31
C THR A 80 -3.75 -13.75 1.74
N ARG A 81 -2.87 -14.21 2.61
CA ARG A 81 -1.63 -14.90 2.28
C ARG A 81 -1.40 -16.04 3.26
N THR A 82 -0.69 -17.04 2.80
CA THR A 82 -0.26 -18.17 3.63
C THR A 82 1.26 -18.11 3.79
N THR A 83 1.75 -18.30 5.00
CA THR A 83 3.20 -18.28 5.26
C THR A 83 3.93 -19.41 4.52
N ASP A 84 5.11 -19.08 4.02
CA ASP A 84 6.02 -20.03 3.35
C ASP A 84 6.82 -20.88 4.35
N SER A 85 7.79 -21.64 3.85
CA SER A 85 8.67 -22.49 4.68
C SER A 85 9.52 -21.69 5.68
N GLY A 86 9.75 -20.41 5.43
CA GLY A 86 10.42 -19.48 6.34
C GLY A 86 9.50 -18.78 7.32
N GLY A 87 8.20 -19.14 7.35
CA GLY A 87 7.20 -18.49 8.19
C GLY A 87 6.82 -17.09 7.71
N LEU A 88 7.10 -16.73 6.46
CA LEU A 88 6.93 -15.38 5.92
C LEU A 88 5.69 -15.27 5.04
N ALA A 89 4.90 -14.22 5.25
CA ALA A 89 3.87 -13.74 4.34
C ALA A 89 4.12 -12.27 4.01
N VAL A 90 4.09 -11.91 2.71
CA VAL A 90 4.37 -10.54 2.24
C VAL A 90 3.14 -9.98 1.55
N PHE A 91 2.80 -8.75 1.91
CA PHE A 91 1.71 -7.96 1.32
C PHE A 91 2.30 -6.67 0.75
N GLU A 92 2.14 -6.47 -0.55
CA GLU A 92 2.67 -5.33 -1.28
C GLU A 92 1.54 -4.47 -1.84
N ASN A 93 1.88 -3.24 -2.23
CA ASN A 93 0.94 -2.28 -2.81
C ASN A 93 -0.27 -2.00 -1.92
N LEU A 94 -0.02 -1.85 -0.63
CA LEU A 94 -1.05 -1.53 0.34
C LEU A 94 -1.39 -0.04 0.30
N GLU A 95 -2.68 0.27 0.24
CA GLU A 95 -3.19 1.63 0.01
C GLU A 95 -3.63 2.35 1.29
N GLU A 96 -3.85 1.62 2.37
CA GLU A 96 -4.31 2.18 3.64
C GLU A 96 -3.13 2.47 4.59
N GLU A 97 -3.32 3.38 5.51
CA GLU A 97 -2.33 3.73 6.54
C GLU A 97 -2.32 2.76 7.73
N TYR A 98 -3.30 1.86 7.80
CA TYR A 98 -3.48 0.94 8.92
C TYR A 98 -4.19 -0.33 8.47
N TYR A 99 -3.76 -1.49 9.00
CA TYR A 99 -4.40 -2.78 8.73
C TYR A 99 -4.56 -3.60 10.01
N TYR A 100 -5.64 -4.38 10.04
CA TYR A 100 -6.00 -5.31 11.09
C TYR A 100 -5.83 -6.73 10.59
N PHE A 101 -5.16 -7.57 11.37
CA PHE A 101 -4.85 -8.95 11.00
C PHE A 101 -5.71 -9.94 11.75
N ARG A 102 -6.05 -11.00 11.04
CA ARG A 102 -6.44 -12.30 11.60
C ARG A 102 -5.44 -13.33 11.11
N ILE A 103 -4.75 -13.96 12.04
CA ILE A 103 -3.68 -14.91 11.77
C ILE A 103 -4.11 -16.24 12.37
N SER A 104 -4.27 -17.26 11.54
CA SER A 104 -4.85 -18.53 11.99
C SER A 104 -4.06 -19.74 11.48
N HIS A 105 -3.94 -20.71 12.39
CA HIS A 105 -3.34 -22.03 12.10
C HIS A 105 -4.21 -23.13 12.72
N PRO A 106 -4.42 -24.27 12.03
CA PRO A 106 -5.30 -25.34 12.53
C PRO A 106 -4.89 -25.91 13.89
N THR A 107 -3.59 -25.95 14.16
CA THR A 107 -3.03 -26.51 15.40
C THR A 107 -2.88 -25.48 16.50
N TYR A 108 -2.48 -24.24 16.16
CA TYR A 108 -2.08 -23.22 17.14
C TYR A 108 -3.16 -22.17 17.42
N GLY A 109 -4.22 -22.15 16.62
CA GLY A 109 -5.36 -21.23 16.84
C GLY A 109 -5.20 -19.91 16.10
N THR A 110 -5.92 -18.89 16.60
CA THR A 110 -6.04 -17.57 15.97
C THR A 110 -5.44 -16.48 16.85
N ILE A 111 -4.63 -15.64 16.24
CA ILE A 111 -4.07 -14.43 16.84
C ILE A 111 -4.62 -13.22 16.07
N LEU A 112 -5.02 -12.18 16.79
CA LEU A 112 -5.41 -10.90 16.24
C LEU A 112 -4.32 -9.89 16.52
N ASP A 113 -3.94 -9.13 15.49
CA ASP A 113 -2.92 -8.08 15.59
C ASP A 113 -3.26 -6.93 14.64
N GLU A 114 -2.48 -5.89 14.65
CA GLU A 114 -2.67 -4.69 13.83
C GLU A 114 -1.35 -3.97 13.62
N THR A 115 -1.24 -3.22 12.54
CA THR A 115 -0.04 -2.40 12.29
C THR A 115 -0.34 -1.17 11.46
N SER A 116 0.44 -0.12 11.68
CA SER A 116 0.47 1.03 10.78
C SER A 116 1.31 0.72 9.54
N THR A 117 0.91 1.31 8.44
CA THR A 117 1.55 1.17 7.13
C THR A 117 1.82 2.54 6.52
N PRO A 118 2.78 3.30 7.06
CA PRO A 118 3.13 4.60 6.51
C PRO A 118 3.54 4.47 5.04
N ASP A 119 3.17 5.46 4.26
CA ASP A 119 3.46 5.49 2.83
C ASP A 119 4.94 5.32 2.52
N GLY A 120 5.26 4.54 1.49
CA GLY A 120 6.62 4.27 1.03
C GLY A 120 7.45 3.40 1.99
N THR A 121 6.84 2.78 3.00
CA THR A 121 7.57 2.01 4.02
C THR A 121 7.31 0.51 3.95
N VAL A 122 8.16 -0.25 4.63
CA VAL A 122 7.97 -1.67 4.92
C VAL A 122 7.76 -1.83 6.43
N SER A 123 6.60 -2.33 6.82
CA SER A 123 6.27 -2.66 8.20
C SER A 123 6.54 -4.14 8.48
N PHE A 124 7.20 -4.43 9.58
CA PHE A 124 7.51 -5.80 10.00
C PHE A 124 6.64 -6.19 11.19
N VAL A 125 5.91 -7.30 11.05
CA VAL A 125 5.06 -7.87 12.09
C VAL A 125 5.61 -9.25 12.46
N GLN A 126 5.89 -9.45 13.74
CA GLN A 126 6.38 -10.74 14.25
C GLN A 126 5.30 -11.37 15.14
N ILE A 127 4.93 -12.58 14.82
CA ILE A 127 3.91 -13.37 15.52
C ILE A 127 4.56 -14.61 16.11
N TYR A 128 4.19 -14.91 17.35
CA TYR A 128 4.67 -16.07 18.09
C TYR A 128 3.50 -16.89 18.61
N TYR A 129 3.55 -18.21 18.34
CA TYR A 129 2.67 -19.20 18.92
C TYR A 129 3.37 -19.96 20.05
#